data_44ec2fffe26b950c0da640d191fcf6f1
#
_entry.id   44ec2fffe26b950c0da640d191fcf6f1
#
_cell.length_a   1.000
_cell.length_b   1.000
_cell.length_c   1.000
_cell.angle_alpha   90.00
_cell.angle_beta   90.00
_cell.angle_gamma   90.00
#
_symmetry.space_group_name_H-M   'P 1'
#
loop_
_entity.id
_entity.type
_entity.pdbx_description
1 polymer ?
#
loop_
_entity_poly.entity_id
_entity_poly.type
_entity_poly.pdbx_seq_one_letter_code
_entity_poly.pdbx_strand_id
1 'polypeptide(L)'
;MFTDFYFIYSKGKLSATGCVYAGLQEQSSPSNGVWWQANLIGRYNITDALSVTGRIEHFNDPDEVQIVPVTGVKGFQSYSSSLGLNYKVAENVLLRLEGRTFFSDKYVFVRGEEQVKNSNTITSNITIWF
;
A
#
# COMPACT_ATOMS: atom_id res chain seq x y z
N MET A 1 9.37 -18.07 -6.98
CA MET A 1 10.54 -17.31 -6.50
C MET A 1 10.10 -15.95 -6.06
N PHE A 2 10.61 -15.43 -4.92
CA PHE A 2 10.30 -14.10 -4.38
C PHE A 2 11.60 -13.39 -4.03
N THR A 3 11.69 -12.09 -4.26
CA THR A 3 12.81 -11.24 -3.87
C THR A 3 12.30 -9.90 -3.40
N ASP A 4 12.98 -9.32 -2.42
CA ASP A 4 12.68 -7.99 -1.90
C ASP A 4 13.96 -7.20 -1.62
N PHE A 5 13.83 -5.89 -1.68
CA PHE A 5 14.82 -4.93 -1.25
C PHE A 5 14.13 -3.81 -0.50
N TYR A 6 14.66 -3.43 0.65
CA TYR A 6 14.15 -2.30 1.41
C TYR A 6 15.27 -1.44 1.99
N PHE A 7 14.98 -0.18 2.23
CA PHE A 7 15.82 0.71 2.98
C PHE A 7 15.04 1.43 4.07
N ILE A 8 15.75 1.78 5.13
CA ILE A 8 15.20 2.58 6.24
C ILE A 8 16.15 3.76 6.46
N TYR A 9 15.57 4.95 6.56
CA TYR A 9 16.26 6.18 6.90
C TYR A 9 15.57 6.82 8.09
N SER A 10 16.36 7.32 9.05
CA SER A 10 15.84 8.07 10.20
C SER A 10 16.83 9.15 10.61
N LYS A 11 16.36 10.39 10.68
CA LYS A 11 17.15 11.53 11.15
C LYS A 11 16.24 12.56 11.82
N GLY A 12 16.46 12.76 13.13
CA GLY A 12 15.65 13.69 13.94
C GLY A 12 14.17 13.34 13.91
N LYS A 13 13.35 14.26 13.42
CA LYS A 13 11.89 14.08 13.33
C LYS A 13 11.41 13.35 12.08
N LEU A 14 12.32 13.12 11.12
CA LEU A 14 11.99 12.50 9.83
C LEU A 14 12.43 11.05 9.79
N SER A 15 11.56 10.16 9.33
CA SER A 15 11.88 8.79 8.95
C SER A 15 11.29 8.48 7.59
N ALA A 16 11.96 7.64 6.83
CA ALA A 16 11.48 7.14 5.55
C ALA A 16 11.81 5.66 5.41
N THR A 17 10.91 4.92 4.78
CA THR A 17 11.10 3.53 4.41
C THR A 17 10.70 3.36 2.96
N GLY A 18 11.56 2.77 2.16
CA GLY A 18 11.23 2.35 0.80
C GLY A 18 11.39 0.85 0.66
N CYS A 19 10.52 0.25 -0.13
CA CYS A 19 10.54 -1.18 -0.40
C CYS A 19 10.19 -1.44 -1.86
N VAL A 20 10.89 -2.38 -2.47
CA VAL A 20 10.58 -2.95 -3.79
C VAL A 20 10.62 -4.45 -3.64
N TYR A 21 9.58 -5.14 -4.09
CA TYR A 21 9.57 -6.59 -4.12
C TYR A 21 8.92 -7.13 -5.39
N ALA A 22 9.34 -8.31 -5.80
CA ALA A 22 8.86 -8.99 -6.99
C ALA A 22 8.73 -10.49 -6.75
N GLY A 23 7.77 -11.10 -7.41
CA GLY A 23 7.52 -12.53 -7.38
C GLY A 23 7.40 -13.11 -8.79
N LEU A 24 7.93 -14.30 -8.93
CA LEU A 24 7.76 -15.18 -10.08
C LEU A 24 7.01 -16.42 -9.61
N GLN A 25 5.91 -16.74 -10.27
CA GLN A 25 5.13 -17.94 -9.99
C GLN A 25 4.93 -18.75 -11.26
N GLU A 26 5.24 -20.05 -11.19
CA GLU A 26 4.91 -20.97 -12.27
C GLU A 26 3.39 -21.09 -12.37
N GLN A 27 2.85 -20.86 -13.56
CA GLN A 27 1.46 -21.07 -13.89
C GLN A 27 1.34 -22.29 -14.81
N SER A 28 0.16 -22.94 -14.83
CA SER A 28 -0.12 -24.08 -15.71
C SER A 28 -0.15 -23.72 -17.21
N SER A 29 0.04 -22.48 -17.56
CA SER A 29 0.17 -21.93 -18.93
C SER A 29 1.66 -21.73 -19.28
N PRO A 30 2.07 -21.67 -20.56
CA PRO A 30 3.47 -21.73 -20.98
C PRO A 30 4.38 -20.57 -20.54
N SER A 31 3.88 -19.60 -19.77
CA SER A 31 4.66 -18.47 -19.25
C SER A 31 4.55 -18.37 -17.74
N ASN A 32 5.66 -18.13 -17.06
CA ASN A 32 5.66 -17.77 -15.64
C ASN A 32 4.96 -16.43 -15.43
N GLY A 33 4.10 -16.36 -14.42
CA GLY A 33 3.48 -15.12 -14.01
C GLY A 33 4.44 -14.25 -13.18
N VAL A 34 4.46 -12.95 -13.47
CA VAL A 34 5.33 -11.96 -12.80
C VAL A 34 4.47 -10.88 -12.16
N TRP A 35 4.81 -10.52 -10.95
CA TRP A 35 4.22 -9.37 -10.26
C TRP A 35 5.29 -8.62 -9.46
N TRP A 36 5.09 -7.32 -9.24
CA TRP A 36 5.98 -6.52 -8.43
C TRP A 36 5.27 -5.33 -7.79
N GLN A 37 5.85 -4.84 -6.71
CA GLN A 37 5.39 -3.64 -6.00
C GLN A 37 6.58 -2.79 -5.60
N ALA A 38 6.39 -1.47 -5.62
CA ALA A 38 7.28 -0.50 -5.01
C ALA A 38 6.48 0.45 -4.12
N ASN A 39 7.03 0.80 -2.95
CA ASN A 39 6.42 1.79 -2.07
C ASN A 39 7.47 2.67 -1.39
N LEU A 40 7.06 3.89 -1.06
CA LEU A 40 7.81 4.82 -0.24
C LEU A 40 6.89 5.39 0.84
N ILE A 41 7.33 5.32 2.08
CA ILE A 41 6.61 5.82 3.25
C ILE A 41 7.50 6.84 3.94
N GLY A 42 6.99 8.04 4.14
CA GLY A 42 7.60 9.07 4.95
C GLY A 42 6.81 9.30 6.24
N ARG A 43 7.49 9.50 7.34
CA ARG A 43 6.89 9.88 8.63
C ARG A 43 7.60 11.11 9.17
N TYR A 44 6.81 12.07 9.66
CA TYR A 44 7.31 13.24 10.36
C TYR A 44 6.66 13.36 11.74
N ASN A 45 7.50 13.39 12.78
CA ASN A 45 7.06 13.58 14.16
C ASN A 45 6.86 15.08 14.42
N ILE A 46 5.61 15.51 14.54
CA ILE A 46 5.24 16.91 14.86
C ILE A 46 5.62 17.18 16.32
N THR A 47 5.16 16.28 17.22
CA THR A 47 5.49 16.24 18.66
C THR A 47 5.89 14.83 19.05
N ASP A 48 6.20 14.59 20.31
CA ASP A 48 6.47 13.25 20.85
C ASP A 48 5.23 12.34 20.81
N ALA A 49 4.05 12.92 20.80
CA ALA A 49 2.78 12.18 20.76
C ALA A 49 2.14 12.15 19.38
N LEU A 50 2.41 13.12 18.50
CA LEU A 50 1.73 13.27 17.21
C LEU A 50 2.70 13.16 16.05
N SER A 51 2.39 12.30 15.07
CA SER A 51 3.10 12.23 13.81
C SER A 51 2.15 12.10 12.62
N VAL A 52 2.63 12.53 11.45
CA VAL A 52 1.98 12.34 10.15
C VAL A 52 2.78 11.34 9.33
N THR A 53 2.09 10.56 8.52
CA THR A 53 2.67 9.63 7.55
C THR A 53 2.12 9.91 6.17
N GLY A 54 2.98 9.90 5.16
CA GLY A 54 2.59 9.88 3.75
C GLY A 54 3.12 8.60 3.12
N ARG A 55 2.36 8.02 2.20
CA ARG A 55 2.75 6.85 1.42
C ARG A 55 2.40 7.05 -0.04
N ILE A 56 3.28 6.59 -0.92
CA ILE A 56 3.01 6.36 -2.32
C ILE A 56 3.39 4.92 -2.66
N GLU A 57 2.63 4.31 -3.55
CA GLU A 57 2.80 2.90 -3.88
C GLU A 57 2.40 2.65 -5.33
N HIS A 58 3.09 1.73 -5.97
CA HIS A 58 2.73 1.16 -7.25
C HIS A 58 2.75 -0.36 -7.16
N PHE A 59 1.68 -1.00 -7.61
CA PHE A 59 1.55 -2.45 -7.71
C PHE A 59 1.24 -2.83 -9.15
N ASN A 60 1.89 -3.86 -9.67
CA ASN A 60 1.72 -4.36 -11.04
C ASN A 60 1.69 -5.88 -11.06
N ASP A 61 0.59 -6.43 -11.54
CA ASP A 61 0.32 -7.86 -11.67
C ASP A 61 -0.40 -8.13 -12.99
N PRO A 62 0.35 -8.07 -14.13
CA PRO A 62 -0.24 -8.24 -15.46
C PRO A 62 -0.75 -9.66 -15.71
N ASP A 63 -0.21 -10.64 -15.00
CA ASP A 63 -0.48 -12.07 -15.18
C ASP A 63 -1.49 -12.62 -14.15
N GLU A 64 -2.07 -11.74 -13.31
CA GLU A 64 -3.10 -12.09 -12.32
C GLU A 64 -2.63 -13.17 -11.32
N VAL A 65 -1.36 -13.09 -10.91
CA VAL A 65 -0.74 -14.02 -9.98
C VAL A 65 -1.27 -13.83 -8.56
N GLN A 66 -1.44 -12.57 -8.15
CA GLN A 66 -1.87 -12.17 -6.81
C GLN A 66 -3.31 -11.66 -6.80
N ILE A 67 -3.70 -10.89 -7.82
CA ILE A 67 -4.99 -10.20 -7.87
C ILE A 67 -5.66 -10.41 -9.23
N VAL A 68 -6.81 -11.06 -9.21
CA VAL A 68 -7.70 -11.18 -10.37
C VAL A 68 -8.80 -10.12 -10.23
N PRO A 69 -8.88 -9.12 -11.15
CA PRO A 69 -9.93 -8.12 -11.09
C PRO A 69 -11.33 -8.72 -11.25
N VAL A 70 -12.23 -8.43 -10.29
CA VAL A 70 -13.63 -8.88 -10.35
C VAL A 70 -14.42 -8.30 -11.53
N THR A 71 -13.87 -7.26 -12.16
CA THR A 71 -14.47 -6.58 -13.32
C THR A 71 -14.26 -7.32 -14.63
N GLY A 72 -13.47 -8.42 -14.64
CA GLY A 72 -13.13 -9.17 -15.85
C GLY A 72 -12.09 -8.49 -16.74
N VAL A 73 -11.55 -7.33 -16.35
CA VAL A 73 -10.43 -6.67 -17.02
C VAL A 73 -9.16 -7.46 -16.74
N LYS A 74 -8.42 -7.81 -17.81
CA LYS A 74 -7.19 -8.60 -17.68
C LYS A 74 -6.03 -7.80 -17.11
N GLY A 75 -5.37 -8.40 -16.09
CA GLY A 75 -4.22 -7.85 -15.38
C GLY A 75 -4.60 -6.77 -14.37
N PHE A 76 -3.89 -6.70 -13.26
CA PHE A 76 -4.10 -5.70 -12.21
C PHE A 76 -2.89 -4.76 -12.11
N GLN A 77 -3.14 -3.46 -12.22
CA GLN A 77 -2.16 -2.41 -11.98
C GLN A 77 -2.82 -1.30 -11.17
N SER A 78 -2.13 -0.82 -10.14
CA SER A 78 -2.66 0.23 -9.27
C SER A 78 -1.56 1.12 -8.73
N TYR A 79 -1.83 2.42 -8.72
CA TYR A 79 -1.11 3.41 -7.95
C TYR A 79 -1.91 3.74 -6.70
N SER A 80 -1.25 3.99 -5.58
CA SER A 80 -1.93 4.49 -4.40
C SER A 80 -1.15 5.59 -3.71
N SER A 81 -1.88 6.48 -3.04
CA SER A 81 -1.32 7.44 -2.10
C SER A 81 -2.15 7.49 -0.83
N SER A 82 -1.52 7.72 0.30
CA SER A 82 -2.21 7.89 1.57
C SER A 82 -1.59 8.96 2.44
N LEU A 83 -2.44 9.51 3.33
CA LEU A 83 -2.03 10.36 4.44
C LEU A 83 -2.59 9.76 5.72
N GLY A 84 -1.74 9.68 6.74
CA GLY A 84 -2.08 9.13 8.04
C GLY A 84 -1.71 10.07 9.18
N LEU A 85 -2.55 10.07 10.21
CA LEU A 85 -2.31 10.68 11.51
C LEU A 85 -2.06 9.55 12.52
N ASN A 86 -1.02 9.70 13.33
CA ASN A 86 -0.71 8.77 14.40
C ASN A 86 -0.63 9.57 15.70
N TYR A 87 -1.44 9.19 16.69
CA TYR A 87 -1.51 9.85 17.98
C TYR A 87 -1.26 8.87 19.12
N LYS A 88 -0.18 9.08 19.85
CA LYS A 88 0.18 8.33 21.05
C LYS A 88 -0.63 8.86 22.21
N VAL A 89 -1.69 8.13 22.60
CA VAL A 89 -2.61 8.51 23.68
C VAL A 89 -1.99 8.26 25.05
N ALA A 90 -1.22 7.16 25.16
CA ALA A 90 -0.47 6.75 26.34
C ALA A 90 0.85 6.11 25.90
N GLU A 91 1.74 5.78 26.84
CA GLU A 91 3.03 5.18 26.51
C GLU A 91 2.91 3.89 25.70
N ASN A 92 1.84 3.16 25.91
CA ASN A 92 1.55 1.87 25.30
C ASN A 92 0.30 1.86 24.42
N VAL A 93 -0.25 3.04 24.04
CA VAL A 93 -1.48 3.15 23.21
C VAL A 93 -1.26 4.11 22.05
N LEU A 94 -1.45 3.62 20.83
CA LEU A 94 -1.34 4.39 19.61
C LEU A 94 -2.63 4.32 18.79
N LEU A 95 -3.23 5.47 18.52
CA LEU A 95 -4.31 5.61 17.57
C LEU A 95 -3.77 6.00 16.19
N ARG A 96 -4.35 5.44 15.14
CA ARG A 96 -4.05 5.81 13.74
C ARG A 96 -5.32 6.03 12.96
N LEU A 97 -5.27 7.05 12.11
CA LEU A 97 -6.27 7.32 11.10
C LEU A 97 -5.56 7.50 9.75
N GLU A 98 -5.97 6.77 8.73
CA GLU A 98 -5.38 6.84 7.39
C GLU A 98 -6.49 7.00 6.35
N GLY A 99 -6.36 8.01 5.50
CA GLY A 99 -7.10 8.13 4.26
C GLY A 99 -6.22 7.67 3.09
N ARG A 100 -6.72 6.76 2.24
CA ARG A 100 -5.99 6.21 1.12
C ARG A 100 -6.84 6.23 -0.15
N THR A 101 -6.19 6.58 -1.25
CA THR A 101 -6.79 6.53 -2.58
C THR A 101 -5.96 5.62 -3.49
N PHE A 102 -6.66 4.87 -4.32
CA PHE A 102 -6.11 3.99 -5.35
C PHE A 102 -6.55 4.47 -6.71
N PHE A 103 -5.66 4.36 -7.70
CA PHE A 103 -5.90 4.69 -9.10
C PHE A 103 -5.41 3.57 -9.99
N SER A 104 -6.11 3.34 -11.08
CA SER A 104 -5.71 2.46 -12.16
C SER A 104 -6.08 3.07 -13.50
N ASP A 105 -5.32 2.78 -14.54
CA ASP A 105 -5.67 3.16 -15.92
C ASP A 105 -6.84 2.31 -16.45
N LYS A 106 -7.12 1.17 -15.81
CA LYS A 106 -8.18 0.25 -16.15
C LYS A 106 -9.31 0.29 -15.11
N TYR A 107 -10.49 -0.18 -15.47
CA TYR A 107 -11.64 -0.32 -14.59
C TYR A 107 -11.51 -1.58 -13.73
N VAL A 108 -10.62 -1.57 -12.75
CA VAL A 108 -10.30 -2.73 -11.88
C VAL A 108 -11.02 -2.72 -10.55
N PHE A 109 -11.66 -1.60 -10.19
CA PHE A 109 -12.43 -1.46 -8.95
C PHE A 109 -13.93 -1.45 -9.22
N VAL A 110 -14.72 -1.70 -8.18
CA VAL A 110 -16.19 -1.66 -8.23
C VAL A 110 -16.68 -0.71 -7.14
N ARG A 111 -17.67 0.14 -7.48
CA ARG A 111 -18.39 1.01 -6.54
C ARG A 111 -19.90 0.79 -6.72
N GLY A 112 -20.53 0.05 -5.79
CA GLY A 112 -21.88 -0.47 -6.02
C GLY A 112 -21.89 -1.42 -7.21
N GLU A 113 -22.65 -1.08 -8.25
CA GLU A 113 -22.73 -1.86 -9.50
C GLU A 113 -21.81 -1.31 -10.61
N GLU A 114 -21.15 -0.18 -10.39
CA GLU A 114 -20.34 0.46 -11.41
C GLU A 114 -18.87 0.03 -11.33
N GLN A 115 -18.27 -0.24 -12.49
CA GLN A 115 -16.83 -0.43 -12.62
C GLN A 115 -16.13 0.93 -12.67
N VAL A 116 -15.13 1.13 -11.82
CA VAL A 116 -14.43 2.41 -11.68
C VAL A 116 -12.92 2.24 -11.71
N LYS A 117 -12.21 3.33 -12.00
CA LYS A 117 -10.73 3.38 -12.04
C LYS A 117 -10.09 3.79 -10.73
N ASN A 118 -10.88 4.18 -9.74
CA ASN A 118 -10.39 4.64 -8.44
C ASN A 118 -11.17 4.03 -7.28
N SER A 119 -10.50 3.91 -6.14
CA SER A 119 -11.11 3.48 -4.88
C SER A 119 -10.53 4.31 -3.73
N ASN A 120 -11.39 4.70 -2.79
CA ASN A 120 -10.97 5.46 -1.61
C ASN A 120 -11.34 4.67 -0.35
N THR A 121 -10.45 4.68 0.63
CA THR A 121 -10.66 4.05 1.93
C THR A 121 -10.26 4.98 3.05
N ILE A 122 -10.98 4.90 4.17
CA ILE A 122 -10.58 5.49 5.44
C ILE A 122 -10.47 4.34 6.43
N THR A 123 -9.31 4.24 7.08
CA THR A 123 -9.02 3.19 8.05
C THR A 123 -8.61 3.82 9.37
N SER A 124 -9.14 3.30 10.45
CA SER A 124 -8.68 3.63 11.81
C SER A 124 -8.24 2.35 12.52
N ASN A 125 -7.20 2.45 13.32
CA ASN A 125 -6.79 1.36 14.19
C ASN A 125 -6.26 1.86 15.53
N ILE A 126 -6.30 0.97 16.52
CA ILE A 126 -5.71 1.15 17.85
C ILE A 126 -4.68 0.05 18.01
N THR A 127 -3.46 0.42 18.38
CA THR A 127 -2.40 -0.53 18.76
C THR A 127 -2.12 -0.37 20.23
N ILE A 128 -2.16 -1.48 20.99
CA ILE A 128 -1.83 -1.54 22.40
C ILE A 128 -0.72 -2.58 22.59
N TRP A 129 0.31 -2.24 23.33
CA TRP A 129 1.39 -3.17 23.70
C TRP A 129 1.61 -3.15 25.22
N PHE A 130 2.05 -4.28 25.78
CA PHE A 130 2.25 -4.53 27.22
C PHE A 130 3.49 -5.39 27.46
#